data_fdb04d4f5b45c55178ad0c6bed9cc906
#
_entry.id   fdb04d4f5b45c55178ad0c6bed9cc906
#
_cell.length_a   1.000
_cell.length_b   1.000
_cell.length_c   1.000
_cell.angle_alpha   90.00
_cell.angle_beta   90.00
_cell.angle_gamma   90.00
#
_symmetry.space_group_name_H-M   'P 1'
#
loop_
_entity.id
_entity.type
_entity.pdbx_description
1 polymer ?
#
loop_
_entity_poly.entity_id
_entity_poly.type
_entity_poly.pdbx_seq_one_letter_code
_entity_poly.pdbx_strand_id
1 'polypeptide(L)'
;VANGVANVMNVASLVVGQYYMSEVNDKLQTMNKSISEIGDFQQREFKSKIFSLITRVGKISKFSSDILENDELRNRMLHSLDSIEGEVTQLLQQVNITIDDLSTHNKQIDFKTYSEKINEFNKLVTYQEVLVSLLEEISKLTYSLNRGAIKAEICYSLFNGYMNQSYDSLAKLKLWHDNQTKYLGIDIDNHRIKKNGFEGALVKVPGLFNKDLEYKPLDENIEEKIISQTFKKRLETAHPDEVLNKDIEIITKEGKLYYLK
;
A
#
# COMPACT_ATOMS: atom_id res chain seq x y z
N VAL A 1 22.86 -29.59 30.75
CA VAL A 1 23.41 -28.58 29.81
C VAL A 1 22.48 -28.41 28.61
N ALA A 2 21.81 -29.44 28.09
CA ALA A 2 20.89 -29.37 26.96
C ALA A 2 19.60 -28.55 27.23
N ASN A 3 19.06 -28.60 28.46
CA ASN A 3 17.85 -27.83 28.82
C ASN A 3 18.07 -26.32 28.89
N GLY A 4 19.28 -25.85 29.19
CA GLY A 4 19.59 -24.43 29.26
C GLY A 4 19.66 -23.78 27.88
N VAL A 5 20.19 -24.46 26.86
CA VAL A 5 20.32 -23.97 25.50
C VAL A 5 18.95 -23.90 24.80
N ALA A 6 18.09 -24.89 25.01
CA ALA A 6 16.74 -24.90 24.46
C ALA A 6 15.87 -23.76 25.02
N ASN A 7 16.01 -23.43 26.31
CA ASN A 7 15.30 -22.31 26.92
C ASN A 7 15.76 -20.92 26.37
N VAL A 8 17.07 -20.74 26.14
CA VAL A 8 17.61 -19.47 25.59
C VAL A 8 17.15 -19.27 24.14
N MET A 9 17.15 -20.34 23.31
CA MET A 9 16.66 -20.27 21.94
C MET A 9 15.14 -19.94 21.88
N ASN A 10 14.35 -20.53 22.75
CA ASN A 10 12.90 -20.21 22.83
C ASN A 10 12.64 -18.77 23.25
N VAL A 11 13.41 -18.23 24.19
CA VAL A 11 13.27 -16.85 24.66
C VAL A 11 13.73 -15.87 23.59
N ALA A 12 14.83 -16.14 22.89
CA ALA A 12 15.30 -15.28 21.79
C ALA A 12 14.28 -15.22 20.64
N SER A 13 13.70 -16.35 20.22
CA SER A 13 12.67 -16.38 19.19
C SER A 13 11.39 -15.65 19.61
N LEU A 14 11.08 -15.63 20.89
CA LEU A 14 9.93 -14.89 21.44
C LEU A 14 10.16 -13.38 21.39
N VAL A 15 11.38 -12.91 21.72
CA VAL A 15 11.76 -11.49 21.63
C VAL A 15 11.78 -11.00 20.18
N VAL A 16 12.33 -11.80 19.26
CA VAL A 16 12.30 -11.51 17.82
C VAL A 16 10.86 -11.42 17.32
N GLY A 17 9.99 -12.34 17.72
CA GLY A 17 8.57 -12.28 17.42
C GLY A 17 7.91 -10.99 17.92
N GLN A 18 8.20 -10.55 19.14
CA GLN A 18 7.67 -9.30 19.71
C GLN A 18 8.14 -8.05 18.95
N TYR A 19 9.38 -8.04 18.46
CA TYR A 19 9.90 -6.96 17.62
C TYR A 19 9.07 -6.81 16.34
N TYR A 20 8.91 -7.88 15.57
CA TYR A 20 8.11 -7.87 14.35
C TYR A 20 6.65 -7.47 14.60
N MET A 21 6.06 -7.90 15.70
CA MET A 21 4.69 -7.55 16.08
C MET A 21 4.54 -6.06 16.39
N SER A 22 5.58 -5.44 16.96
CA SER A 22 5.59 -3.99 17.17
C SER A 22 5.62 -3.21 15.86
N GLU A 23 6.46 -3.64 14.88
CA GLU A 23 6.49 -3.04 13.55
C GLU A 23 5.13 -3.18 12.82
N VAL A 24 4.50 -4.35 12.91
CA VAL A 24 3.15 -4.58 12.36
C VAL A 24 2.15 -3.58 12.93
N ASN A 25 2.12 -3.38 14.25
CA ASN A 25 1.18 -2.45 14.88
C ASN A 25 1.38 -1.00 14.43
N ASP A 26 2.62 -0.54 14.28
CA ASP A 26 2.94 0.81 13.79
C ASP A 26 2.46 1.01 12.34
N LYS A 27 2.65 0.01 11.48
CA LYS A 27 2.14 0.02 10.09
C LYS A 27 0.61 0.00 10.02
N LEU A 28 -0.05 -0.80 10.86
CA LEU A 28 -1.53 -0.84 10.92
C LEU A 28 -2.13 0.52 11.34
N GLN A 29 -1.46 1.27 12.21
CA GLN A 29 -1.88 2.63 12.56
C GLN A 29 -1.77 3.58 11.36
N THR A 30 -0.67 3.50 10.60
CA THR A 30 -0.48 4.29 9.38
C THR A 30 -1.56 3.97 8.34
N MET A 31 -1.88 2.69 8.12
CA MET A 31 -2.95 2.26 7.22
C MET A 31 -4.32 2.82 7.64
N ASN A 32 -4.64 2.77 8.94
CA ASN A 32 -5.88 3.34 9.46
C ASN A 32 -5.97 4.85 9.19
N LYS A 33 -4.87 5.59 9.34
CA LYS A 33 -4.81 7.01 9.02
C LYS A 33 -5.07 7.24 7.52
N SER A 34 -4.35 6.56 6.64
CA SER A 34 -4.50 6.69 5.19
C SER A 34 -5.94 6.42 4.73
N ILE A 35 -6.57 5.36 5.24
CA ILE A 35 -7.98 5.06 4.93
C ILE A 35 -8.92 6.11 5.51
N SER A 36 -8.64 6.68 6.69
CA SER A 36 -9.51 7.70 7.29
C SER A 36 -9.57 8.99 6.46
N GLU A 37 -8.48 9.33 5.80
CA GLU A 37 -8.35 10.53 4.96
C GLU A 37 -9.13 10.44 3.64
N ILE A 38 -9.54 9.25 3.20
CA ILE A 38 -10.39 9.09 2.02
C ILE A 38 -11.81 9.55 2.35
N GLY A 39 -12.18 10.73 1.88
CA GLY A 39 -13.48 11.35 2.12
C GLY A 39 -14.51 10.99 1.06
N ASP A 40 -15.18 9.84 1.11
CA ASP A 40 -16.30 9.57 0.23
C ASP A 40 -17.41 8.76 0.89
N PHE A 41 -18.65 9.20 0.65
CA PHE A 41 -19.84 8.52 1.19
C PHE A 41 -20.17 7.24 0.42
N GLN A 42 -19.92 7.22 -0.89
CA GLN A 42 -20.32 6.10 -1.76
C GLN A 42 -19.46 4.83 -1.56
N GLN A 43 -18.27 4.96 -0.97
CA GLN A 43 -17.37 3.84 -0.70
C GLN A 43 -17.33 3.40 0.78
N ARG A 44 -18.33 3.79 1.58
CA ARG A 44 -18.35 3.48 3.03
C ARG A 44 -18.26 2.00 3.34
N GLU A 45 -18.96 1.16 2.57
CA GLU A 45 -18.94 -0.29 2.80
C GLU A 45 -17.53 -0.86 2.55
N PHE A 46 -16.91 -0.48 1.43
CA PHE A 46 -15.55 -0.90 1.09
C PHE A 46 -14.54 -0.46 2.16
N LYS A 47 -14.60 0.81 2.54
CA LYS A 47 -13.79 1.40 3.62
C LYS A 47 -13.99 0.67 4.95
N SER A 48 -15.23 0.39 5.32
CA SER A 48 -15.58 -0.33 6.56
C SER A 48 -15.02 -1.76 6.58
N LYS A 49 -15.04 -2.47 5.44
CA LYS A 49 -14.42 -3.79 5.31
C LYS A 49 -12.92 -3.72 5.57
N ILE A 50 -12.22 -2.77 4.97
CA ILE A 50 -10.77 -2.61 5.19
C ILE A 50 -10.46 -2.30 6.66
N PHE A 51 -11.20 -1.39 7.31
CA PHE A 51 -11.03 -1.12 8.74
C PHE A 51 -11.24 -2.36 9.62
N SER A 52 -12.26 -3.18 9.28
CA SER A 52 -12.50 -4.44 9.98
C SER A 52 -11.32 -5.40 9.86
N LEU A 53 -10.74 -5.53 8.65
CA LEU A 53 -9.57 -6.40 8.41
C LEU A 53 -8.34 -5.90 9.17
N ILE A 54 -8.04 -4.60 9.10
CA ILE A 54 -6.94 -3.99 9.86
C ILE A 54 -7.11 -4.24 11.36
N THR A 55 -8.33 -4.09 11.88
CA THR A 55 -8.63 -4.31 13.30
C THR A 55 -8.43 -5.78 13.70
N ARG A 56 -8.84 -6.73 12.86
CA ARG A 56 -8.68 -8.17 13.10
C ARG A 56 -7.19 -8.56 13.12
N VAL A 57 -6.41 -8.07 12.16
CA VAL A 57 -4.95 -8.28 12.11
C VAL A 57 -4.28 -7.64 13.34
N GLY A 58 -4.64 -6.42 13.70
CA GLY A 58 -4.12 -5.72 14.88
C GLY A 58 -4.41 -6.45 16.19
N LYS A 59 -5.58 -7.11 16.29
CA LYS A 59 -5.89 -7.95 17.46
C LYS A 59 -4.93 -9.15 17.57
N ILE A 60 -4.65 -9.83 16.46
CA ILE A 60 -3.70 -10.98 16.44
C ILE A 60 -2.29 -10.49 16.79
N SER A 61 -1.85 -9.40 16.20
CA SER A 61 -0.54 -8.80 16.48
C SER A 61 -0.40 -8.41 17.96
N LYS A 62 -1.40 -7.74 18.54
CA LYS A 62 -1.37 -7.26 19.92
C LYS A 62 -1.25 -8.38 20.97
N PHE A 63 -1.87 -9.52 20.71
CA PHE A 63 -1.86 -10.68 21.64
C PHE A 63 -0.90 -11.78 21.21
N SER A 64 0.05 -11.47 20.37
CA SER A 64 0.98 -12.44 19.78
C SER A 64 1.82 -13.20 20.82
N SER A 65 2.21 -12.56 21.94
CA SER A 65 2.94 -13.23 23.02
C SER A 65 2.14 -14.41 23.59
N ASP A 66 0.88 -14.16 23.95
CA ASP A 66 -0.01 -15.19 24.50
C ASP A 66 -0.30 -16.28 23.45
N ILE A 67 -0.44 -15.85 22.17
CA ILE A 67 -0.67 -16.75 21.04
C ILE A 67 0.54 -17.68 20.83
N LEU A 68 1.77 -17.15 20.91
CA LEU A 68 2.99 -17.93 20.72
C LEU A 68 3.21 -18.97 21.82
N GLU A 69 2.75 -18.72 23.04
CA GLU A 69 2.89 -19.63 24.17
C GLU A 69 1.84 -20.77 24.18
N ASN A 70 0.73 -20.62 23.44
CA ASN A 70 -0.38 -21.57 23.41
C ASN A 70 -0.59 -22.16 22.01
N ASP A 71 -0.24 -23.42 21.81
CA ASP A 71 -0.29 -24.10 20.51
C ASP A 71 -1.70 -24.17 19.91
N GLU A 72 -2.74 -24.40 20.74
CA GLU A 72 -4.13 -24.43 20.26
C GLU A 72 -4.59 -23.04 19.80
N LEU A 73 -4.30 -22.02 20.60
CA LEU A 73 -4.61 -20.63 20.26
C LEU A 73 -3.86 -20.21 18.98
N ARG A 74 -2.59 -20.59 18.87
CA ARG A 74 -1.75 -20.30 17.70
C ARG A 74 -2.34 -20.90 16.42
N ASN A 75 -2.71 -22.17 16.42
CA ASN A 75 -3.33 -22.82 15.27
C ASN A 75 -4.64 -22.14 14.88
N ARG A 76 -5.48 -21.78 15.84
CA ARG A 76 -6.72 -21.04 15.58
C ARG A 76 -6.46 -19.66 14.96
N MET A 77 -5.41 -18.96 15.41
CA MET A 77 -5.05 -17.65 14.85
C MET A 77 -4.45 -17.77 13.44
N LEU A 78 -3.69 -18.80 13.14
CA LEU A 78 -3.22 -19.11 11.78
C LEU A 78 -4.39 -19.31 10.81
N HIS A 79 -5.41 -20.08 11.18
CA HIS A 79 -6.63 -20.22 10.39
C HIS A 79 -7.40 -18.90 10.24
N SER A 80 -7.38 -18.04 11.27
CA SER A 80 -7.97 -16.71 11.17
C SER A 80 -7.21 -15.81 10.19
N LEU A 81 -5.87 -15.87 10.19
CA LEU A 81 -5.03 -15.14 9.21
C LEU A 81 -5.31 -15.61 7.79
N ASP A 82 -5.41 -16.89 7.55
CA ASP A 82 -5.79 -17.48 6.24
C ASP A 82 -7.12 -16.88 5.72
N SER A 83 -8.14 -16.82 6.59
CA SER A 83 -9.42 -16.23 6.24
C SER A 83 -9.30 -14.73 5.92
N ILE A 84 -8.54 -13.99 6.72
CA ILE A 84 -8.32 -12.55 6.52
C ILE A 84 -7.55 -12.31 5.22
N GLU A 85 -6.53 -13.11 4.93
CA GLU A 85 -5.75 -13.06 3.69
C GLU A 85 -6.64 -13.23 2.46
N GLY A 86 -7.56 -14.20 2.48
CA GLY A 86 -8.55 -14.40 1.42
C GLY A 86 -9.47 -13.18 1.22
N GLU A 87 -9.94 -12.55 2.31
CA GLU A 87 -10.75 -11.34 2.23
C GLU A 87 -9.96 -10.14 1.69
N VAL A 88 -8.70 -9.95 2.12
CA VAL A 88 -7.80 -8.88 1.64
C VAL A 88 -7.52 -9.04 0.15
N THR A 89 -7.17 -10.25 -0.30
CA THR A 89 -6.88 -10.53 -1.71
C THR A 89 -8.09 -10.30 -2.60
N GLN A 90 -9.30 -10.63 -2.14
CA GLN A 90 -10.54 -10.35 -2.87
C GLN A 90 -10.76 -8.84 -3.05
N LEU A 91 -10.58 -8.03 -2.00
CA LEU A 91 -10.70 -6.58 -2.09
C LEU A 91 -9.62 -5.96 -2.97
N LEU A 92 -8.37 -6.45 -2.87
CA LEU A 92 -7.26 -5.98 -3.68
C LEU A 92 -7.50 -6.28 -5.17
N GLN A 93 -7.99 -7.47 -5.49
CA GLN A 93 -8.36 -7.83 -6.86
C GLN A 93 -9.47 -6.92 -7.40
N GLN A 94 -10.47 -6.60 -6.59
CA GLN A 94 -11.53 -5.66 -6.97
C GLN A 94 -10.97 -4.28 -7.32
N VAL A 95 -10.02 -3.76 -6.51
CA VAL A 95 -9.35 -2.48 -6.78
C VAL A 95 -8.55 -2.55 -8.08
N ASN A 96 -7.75 -3.60 -8.27
CA ASN A 96 -6.91 -3.78 -9.46
C ASN A 96 -7.76 -3.81 -10.74
N ILE A 97 -8.86 -4.58 -10.75
CA ILE A 97 -9.81 -4.63 -11.88
C ILE A 97 -10.42 -3.25 -12.13
N THR A 98 -10.82 -2.53 -11.08
CA THR A 98 -11.41 -1.19 -11.25
C THR A 98 -10.41 -0.20 -11.84
N ILE A 99 -9.14 -0.22 -11.40
CA ILE A 99 -8.07 0.60 -12.01
C ILE A 99 -7.87 0.23 -13.48
N ASP A 100 -7.85 -1.06 -13.81
CA ASP A 100 -7.70 -1.55 -15.18
C ASP A 100 -8.85 -1.08 -16.07
N ASP A 101 -10.09 -1.24 -15.63
CA ASP A 101 -11.29 -0.84 -16.37
C ASP A 101 -11.30 0.67 -16.66
N LEU A 102 -11.00 1.48 -15.66
CA LEU A 102 -10.94 2.93 -15.80
C LEU A 102 -9.80 3.40 -16.70
N SER A 103 -8.67 2.69 -16.71
CA SER A 103 -7.49 3.04 -17.52
C SER A 103 -7.51 2.47 -18.95
N THR A 104 -8.34 1.48 -19.23
CA THR A 104 -8.41 0.84 -20.56
C THR A 104 -9.08 1.73 -21.62
N HIS A 105 -9.92 2.68 -21.21
CA HIS A 105 -10.60 3.57 -22.13
C HIS A 105 -9.68 4.69 -22.62
N ASN A 106 -8.95 4.43 -23.72
CA ASN A 106 -8.02 5.38 -24.36
C ASN A 106 -8.70 6.51 -25.14
N LYS A 107 -9.98 6.81 -24.89
CA LYS A 107 -10.64 7.96 -25.51
C LYS A 107 -10.06 9.23 -24.95
N GLN A 108 -9.82 10.21 -25.84
CA GLN A 108 -9.47 11.56 -25.46
C GLN A 108 -10.64 12.18 -24.70
N ILE A 109 -10.36 12.73 -23.52
CA ILE A 109 -11.36 13.34 -22.64
C ILE A 109 -11.01 14.79 -22.38
N ASP A 110 -11.99 15.59 -21.97
CA ASP A 110 -11.75 16.96 -21.55
C ASP A 110 -11.10 17.03 -20.15
N PHE A 111 -10.59 18.22 -19.82
CA PHE A 111 -9.87 18.42 -18.56
C PHE A 111 -10.75 18.20 -17.32
N LYS A 112 -12.06 18.49 -17.40
CA LYS A 112 -12.99 18.27 -16.28
C LYS A 112 -13.12 16.77 -16.00
N THR A 113 -13.43 15.98 -17.02
CA THR A 113 -13.55 14.52 -16.93
C THR A 113 -12.23 13.88 -16.49
N TYR A 114 -11.10 14.39 -16.99
CA TYR A 114 -9.78 13.95 -16.56
C TYR A 114 -9.56 14.21 -15.06
N SER A 115 -9.89 15.40 -14.56
CA SER A 115 -9.75 15.77 -13.15
C SER A 115 -10.61 14.89 -12.24
N GLU A 116 -11.85 14.58 -12.66
CA GLU A 116 -12.73 13.66 -11.93
C GLU A 116 -12.11 12.26 -11.84
N LYS A 117 -11.58 11.74 -12.96
CA LYS A 117 -10.91 10.44 -12.99
C LYS A 117 -9.62 10.39 -12.15
N ILE A 118 -8.80 11.44 -12.18
CA ILE A 118 -7.59 11.53 -11.33
C ILE A 118 -7.95 11.48 -9.84
N ASN A 119 -9.05 12.14 -9.43
CA ASN A 119 -9.54 12.04 -8.06
C ASN A 119 -9.96 10.60 -7.69
N GLU A 120 -10.62 9.89 -8.60
CA GLU A 120 -11.02 8.50 -8.41
C GLU A 120 -9.81 7.57 -8.34
N PHE A 121 -8.86 7.70 -9.27
CA PHE A 121 -7.62 6.94 -9.26
C PHE A 121 -6.82 7.13 -7.97
N ASN A 122 -6.73 8.36 -7.46
CA ASN A 122 -6.03 8.61 -6.19
C ASN A 122 -6.61 7.79 -5.04
N LYS A 123 -7.94 7.71 -4.95
CA LYS A 123 -8.61 6.88 -3.92
C LYS A 123 -8.32 5.40 -4.11
N LEU A 124 -8.47 4.91 -5.35
CA LEU A 124 -8.23 3.50 -5.67
C LEU A 124 -6.78 3.08 -5.37
N VAL A 125 -5.82 3.92 -5.75
CA VAL A 125 -4.40 3.63 -5.48
C VAL A 125 -4.11 3.65 -3.97
N THR A 126 -4.73 4.56 -3.19
CA THR A 126 -4.60 4.53 -1.73
C THR A 126 -5.18 3.25 -1.13
N TYR A 127 -6.33 2.78 -1.61
CA TYR A 127 -6.86 1.48 -1.19
C TYR A 127 -5.93 0.32 -1.58
N GLN A 128 -5.38 0.34 -2.80
CA GLN A 128 -4.43 -0.66 -3.27
C GLN A 128 -3.19 -0.72 -2.37
N GLU A 129 -2.57 0.44 -2.07
CA GLU A 129 -1.40 0.55 -1.21
C GLU A 129 -1.66 -0.02 0.19
N VAL A 130 -2.81 0.32 0.79
CA VAL A 130 -3.19 -0.19 2.12
C VAL A 130 -3.42 -1.69 2.10
N LEU A 131 -4.13 -2.21 1.09
CA LEU A 131 -4.41 -3.65 1.00
C LEU A 131 -3.15 -4.48 0.73
N VAL A 132 -2.25 -3.99 -0.12
CA VAL A 132 -0.94 -4.61 -0.35
C VAL A 132 -0.11 -4.62 0.93
N SER A 133 -0.04 -3.49 1.64
CA SER A 133 0.67 -3.41 2.90
C SER A 133 0.06 -4.33 3.97
N LEU A 134 -1.27 -4.43 4.02
CA LEU A 134 -1.95 -5.34 4.95
C LEU A 134 -1.65 -6.80 4.64
N LEU A 135 -1.58 -7.17 3.35
CA LEU A 135 -1.20 -8.52 2.92
C LEU A 135 0.24 -8.86 3.30
N GLU A 136 1.16 -7.89 3.20
CA GLU A 136 2.53 -8.04 3.69
C GLU A 136 2.58 -8.31 5.20
N GLU A 137 1.82 -7.53 6.01
CA GLU A 137 1.80 -7.72 7.46
C GLU A 137 1.16 -9.08 7.86
N ILE A 138 0.16 -9.56 7.11
CA ILE A 138 -0.40 -10.90 7.29
C ILE A 138 0.67 -11.96 7.01
N SER A 139 1.47 -11.82 5.95
CA SER A 139 2.56 -12.74 5.62
C SER A 139 3.62 -12.80 6.73
N LYS A 140 3.99 -11.65 7.31
CA LYS A 140 4.90 -11.57 8.46
C LYS A 140 4.35 -12.27 9.69
N LEU A 141 3.08 -12.03 10.02
CA LEU A 141 2.41 -12.68 11.14
C LEU A 141 2.33 -14.19 10.95
N THR A 142 1.97 -14.64 9.76
CA THR A 142 1.90 -16.06 9.40
C THR A 142 3.26 -16.72 9.58
N TYR A 143 4.33 -16.11 9.10
CA TYR A 143 5.69 -16.61 9.30
C TYR A 143 6.06 -16.68 10.80
N SER A 144 5.85 -15.58 11.52
CA SER A 144 6.19 -15.49 12.95
C SER A 144 5.43 -16.51 13.80
N LEU A 145 4.13 -16.68 13.56
CA LEU A 145 3.31 -17.65 14.30
C LEU A 145 3.64 -19.11 13.96
N ASN A 146 4.18 -19.38 12.77
CA ASN A 146 4.69 -20.71 12.41
C ASN A 146 6.06 -21.04 13.04
N ARG A 147 6.70 -20.10 13.73
CA ARG A 147 8.01 -20.30 14.41
C ARG A 147 9.09 -20.90 13.50
N GLY A 148 9.12 -20.51 12.23
CA GLY A 148 10.06 -21.03 11.24
C GLY A 148 9.78 -22.46 10.76
N ALA A 149 8.64 -23.06 11.12
CA ALA A 149 8.23 -24.37 10.60
C ALA A 149 7.89 -24.34 9.10
N ILE A 150 7.55 -23.16 8.57
CA ILE A 150 7.25 -22.92 7.15
C ILE A 150 8.28 -21.92 6.62
N LYS A 151 8.72 -22.14 5.37
CA LYS A 151 9.65 -21.21 4.70
C LYS A 151 8.97 -19.86 4.43
N ALA A 152 9.77 -18.80 4.51
CA ALA A 152 9.30 -17.42 4.26
C ALA A 152 8.64 -17.25 2.88
N GLU A 153 9.20 -17.89 1.84
CA GLU A 153 8.68 -17.82 0.48
C GLU A 153 7.25 -18.36 0.38
N ILE A 154 6.89 -19.36 1.20
CA ILE A 154 5.53 -19.91 1.24
C ILE A 154 4.58 -18.89 1.86
N CYS A 155 4.97 -18.28 2.98
CA CYS A 155 4.16 -17.27 3.68
C CYS A 155 3.94 -16.02 2.83
N TYR A 156 4.88 -15.68 1.92
CA TYR A 156 4.80 -14.50 1.05
C TYR A 156 4.30 -14.80 -0.37
N SER A 157 3.92 -16.04 -0.68
CA SER A 157 3.56 -16.44 -2.05
C SER A 157 2.36 -15.67 -2.61
N LEU A 158 1.30 -15.50 -1.82
CA LEU A 158 0.12 -14.72 -2.22
C LEU A 158 0.45 -13.23 -2.31
N PHE A 159 1.16 -12.67 -1.33
CA PHE A 159 1.63 -11.29 -1.36
C PHE A 159 2.39 -11.00 -2.65
N ASN A 160 3.38 -11.80 -3.02
CA ASN A 160 4.16 -11.61 -4.24
C ASN A 160 3.30 -11.69 -5.50
N GLY A 161 2.35 -12.61 -5.56
CA GLY A 161 1.43 -12.76 -6.69
C GLY A 161 0.54 -11.53 -6.88
N TYR A 162 -0.09 -11.04 -5.82
CA TYR A 162 -0.96 -9.87 -5.86
C TYR A 162 -0.19 -8.55 -6.02
N MET A 163 1.04 -8.49 -5.52
CA MET A 163 1.93 -7.36 -5.75
C MET A 163 2.22 -7.18 -7.25
N ASN A 164 2.54 -8.27 -7.97
CA ASN A 164 2.75 -8.22 -9.41
C ASN A 164 1.50 -7.76 -10.16
N GLN A 165 0.30 -8.24 -9.80
CA GLN A 165 -0.95 -7.77 -10.38
C GLN A 165 -1.19 -6.27 -10.12
N SER A 166 -0.84 -5.79 -8.93
CA SER A 166 -0.94 -4.37 -8.59
C SER A 166 0.03 -3.51 -9.41
N TYR A 167 1.23 -3.99 -9.67
CA TYR A 167 2.17 -3.33 -10.59
C TYR A 167 1.62 -3.24 -12.01
N ASP A 168 1.02 -4.30 -12.52
CA ASP A 168 0.45 -4.32 -13.86
C ASP A 168 -0.68 -3.30 -13.99
N SER A 169 -1.57 -3.21 -13.00
CA SER A 169 -2.65 -2.22 -13.00
C SER A 169 -2.13 -0.78 -12.89
N LEU A 170 -1.09 -0.53 -12.08
CA LEU A 170 -0.44 0.79 -11.99
C LEU A 170 0.31 1.16 -13.28
N ALA A 171 0.90 0.19 -13.98
CA ALA A 171 1.54 0.44 -15.27
C ALA A 171 0.53 0.88 -16.34
N LYS A 172 -0.65 0.24 -16.38
CA LYS A 172 -1.77 0.64 -17.26
C LYS A 172 -2.29 2.04 -16.91
N LEU A 173 -2.49 2.32 -15.62
CA LEU A 173 -2.89 3.63 -15.15
C LEU A 173 -1.89 4.70 -15.56
N LYS A 174 -0.58 4.44 -15.38
CA LYS A 174 0.47 5.37 -15.80
C LYS A 174 0.42 5.65 -17.30
N LEU A 175 0.29 4.63 -18.12
CA LEU A 175 0.19 4.78 -19.58
C LEU A 175 -1.04 5.62 -19.97
N TRP A 176 -2.19 5.37 -19.35
CA TRP A 176 -3.39 6.17 -19.55
C TRP A 176 -3.15 7.63 -19.15
N HIS A 177 -2.57 7.87 -17.98
CA HIS A 177 -2.25 9.19 -17.46
C HIS A 177 -1.30 9.97 -18.39
N ASP A 178 -0.21 9.36 -18.82
CA ASP A 178 0.77 9.96 -19.74
C ASP A 178 0.13 10.33 -21.09
N ASN A 179 -0.79 9.52 -21.60
CA ASN A 179 -1.52 9.78 -22.84
C ASN A 179 -2.50 10.96 -22.67
N GLN A 180 -3.24 11.04 -21.56
CA GLN A 180 -4.19 12.10 -21.31
C GLN A 180 -3.50 13.45 -21.04
N THR A 181 -2.42 13.46 -20.24
CA THR A 181 -1.66 14.69 -19.98
C THR A 181 -1.06 15.27 -21.25
N LYS A 182 -0.52 14.41 -22.12
CA LYS A 182 -0.01 14.81 -23.43
C LYS A 182 -1.12 15.37 -24.33
N TYR A 183 -2.28 14.72 -24.38
CA TYR A 183 -3.42 15.18 -25.17
C TYR A 183 -3.96 16.53 -24.68
N LEU A 184 -4.11 16.71 -23.37
CA LEU A 184 -4.61 17.93 -22.73
C LEU A 184 -3.59 19.06 -22.74
N GLY A 185 -2.35 18.82 -23.12
CA GLY A 185 -1.27 19.81 -23.09
C GLY A 185 -0.89 20.19 -21.66
N ILE A 186 -0.92 19.25 -20.73
CA ILE A 186 -0.47 19.44 -19.35
C ILE A 186 1.05 19.33 -19.33
N ASP A 187 1.70 20.39 -18.88
CA ASP A 187 3.15 20.47 -18.64
C ASP A 187 3.38 20.32 -17.14
N ILE A 188 3.64 19.05 -16.73
CA ILE A 188 3.75 18.68 -15.32
C ILE A 188 4.95 19.35 -14.67
N ASP A 189 6.07 19.42 -15.37
CA ASP A 189 7.32 19.98 -14.84
C ASP A 189 7.22 21.48 -14.54
N ASN A 190 6.37 22.19 -15.28
CA ASN A 190 6.13 23.62 -15.10
C ASN A 190 4.76 23.94 -14.48
N HIS A 191 4.05 22.93 -13.96
CA HIS A 191 2.79 23.10 -13.21
C HIS A 191 1.70 23.87 -13.97
N ARG A 192 1.57 23.64 -15.28
CA ARG A 192 0.73 24.43 -16.18
C ARG A 192 -0.02 23.59 -17.22
N ILE A 193 -1.08 24.16 -17.76
CA ILE A 193 -1.89 23.54 -18.81
C ILE A 193 -2.05 24.48 -19.98
N LYS A 194 -2.06 23.94 -21.21
CA LYS A 194 -2.27 24.71 -22.43
C LYS A 194 -3.66 25.32 -22.47
N LYS A 195 -3.75 26.59 -22.78
CA LYS A 195 -5.01 27.31 -22.99
C LYS A 195 -5.74 26.76 -24.21
N ASN A 196 -7.02 26.42 -24.06
CA ASN A 196 -7.86 25.86 -25.12
C ASN A 196 -9.02 26.83 -25.48
N GLY A 197 -9.68 26.60 -26.61
CA GLY A 197 -10.84 27.37 -27.04
C GLY A 197 -10.52 28.85 -27.30
N PHE A 198 -11.38 29.76 -26.82
CA PHE A 198 -11.26 31.19 -27.04
C PHE A 198 -9.99 31.78 -26.43
N GLU A 199 -9.61 31.36 -25.22
CA GLU A 199 -8.36 31.76 -24.56
C GLU A 199 -7.13 31.37 -25.38
N GLY A 200 -7.12 30.17 -25.95
CA GLY A 200 -6.04 29.69 -26.80
C GLY A 200 -5.97 30.41 -28.14
N ALA A 201 -7.12 30.81 -28.69
CA ALA A 201 -7.17 31.57 -29.94
C ALA A 201 -6.60 32.99 -29.81
N LEU A 202 -6.83 33.66 -28.68
CA LEU A 202 -6.33 35.02 -28.41
C LEU A 202 -4.80 35.08 -28.26
N VAL A 203 -4.15 34.00 -27.88
CA VAL A 203 -2.69 33.95 -27.63
C VAL A 203 -1.91 33.34 -28.80
N LYS A 204 -2.55 32.89 -29.87
CA LYS A 204 -1.85 32.27 -31.01
C LYS A 204 -0.81 33.20 -31.67
N VAL A 205 -1.09 34.48 -31.82
CA VAL A 205 -0.15 35.44 -32.46
C VAL A 205 0.94 35.86 -31.44
N PRO A 206 0.61 36.32 -30.22
CA PRO A 206 1.62 36.57 -29.19
C PRO A 206 2.42 35.33 -28.79
N GLY A 207 1.80 34.14 -28.78
CA GLY A 207 2.42 32.87 -28.46
C GLY A 207 3.52 32.41 -29.43
N LEU A 208 3.53 32.95 -30.67
CA LEU A 208 4.64 32.76 -31.61
C LEU A 208 5.96 33.42 -31.14
N PHE A 209 5.85 34.48 -30.33
CA PHE A 209 7.00 35.21 -29.77
C PHE A 209 7.32 34.80 -28.33
N ASN A 210 6.32 34.32 -27.59
CA ASN A 210 6.50 33.84 -26.22
C ASN A 210 5.55 32.64 -25.94
N LYS A 211 6.12 31.43 -25.95
CA LYS A 211 5.38 30.18 -25.74
C LYS A 211 4.70 30.09 -24.37
N ASP A 212 5.20 30.79 -23.37
CA ASP A 212 4.60 30.76 -22.01
C ASP A 212 3.22 31.39 -21.98
N LEU A 213 2.90 32.30 -22.92
CA LEU A 213 1.57 32.88 -23.05
C LEU A 213 0.48 31.87 -23.46
N GLU A 214 0.88 30.73 -24.04
CA GLU A 214 -0.03 29.63 -24.40
C GLU A 214 -0.52 28.81 -23.21
N TYR A 215 0.08 29.01 -22.04
CA TYR A 215 -0.20 28.22 -20.86
C TYR A 215 -0.87 29.05 -19.76
N LYS A 216 -1.54 28.34 -18.85
CA LYS A 216 -2.05 28.88 -17.59
C LYS A 216 -1.68 27.92 -16.45
N PRO A 217 -1.51 28.40 -15.20
CA PRO A 217 -1.22 27.53 -14.07
C PRO A 217 -2.33 26.50 -13.86
N LEU A 218 -1.97 25.34 -13.33
CA LEU A 218 -2.91 24.34 -12.83
C LEU A 218 -3.50 24.83 -11.49
N ASP A 219 -4.70 24.34 -11.17
CA ASP A 219 -5.29 24.53 -9.85
C ASP A 219 -4.53 23.65 -8.82
N GLU A 220 -4.16 24.23 -7.67
CA GLU A 220 -3.34 23.56 -6.65
C GLU A 220 -3.93 22.20 -6.20
N ASN A 221 -5.26 22.13 -6.05
CA ASN A 221 -5.93 20.90 -5.59
C ASN A 221 -5.82 19.72 -6.58
N ILE A 222 -5.76 20.02 -7.88
CA ILE A 222 -5.64 18.97 -8.90
C ILE A 222 -4.17 18.73 -9.25
N GLU A 223 -3.33 19.75 -9.13
CA GLU A 223 -1.90 19.69 -9.41
C GLU A 223 -1.21 18.60 -8.59
N GLU A 224 -1.35 18.60 -7.25
CA GLU A 224 -0.78 17.58 -6.38
C GLU A 224 -1.18 16.16 -6.79
N LYS A 225 -2.44 15.98 -7.20
CA LYS A 225 -2.97 14.68 -7.62
C LYS A 225 -2.41 14.24 -8.97
N ILE A 226 -2.24 15.17 -9.91
CA ILE A 226 -1.60 14.90 -11.21
C ILE A 226 -0.13 14.48 -10.99
N ILE A 227 0.60 15.26 -10.20
CA ILE A 227 2.01 14.99 -9.88
C ILE A 227 2.14 13.65 -9.16
N SER A 228 1.29 13.37 -8.18
CA SER A 228 1.33 12.11 -7.43
C SER A 228 1.13 10.89 -8.33
N GLN A 229 0.32 10.96 -9.39
CA GLN A 229 0.17 9.85 -10.34
C GLN A 229 1.41 9.65 -11.21
N THR A 230 2.15 10.73 -11.53
CA THR A 230 3.35 10.66 -12.36
C THR A 230 4.54 10.09 -11.60
N PHE A 231 4.70 10.48 -10.33
CA PHE A 231 5.84 10.13 -9.48
C PHE A 231 5.53 9.06 -8.44
N LYS A 232 4.38 8.39 -8.54
CA LYS A 232 4.12 7.28 -7.61
C LYS A 232 5.25 6.29 -7.69
N LYS A 233 6.01 6.23 -6.60
CA LYS A 233 7.00 5.18 -6.36
C LYS A 233 6.28 3.84 -6.56
N ARG A 234 6.93 2.93 -7.26
CA ARG A 234 6.53 1.52 -7.23
C ARG A 234 6.39 1.15 -5.77
N LEU A 235 5.33 0.44 -5.44
CA LEU A 235 5.17 -0.19 -4.14
C LEU A 235 6.50 -0.91 -3.84
N GLU A 236 7.26 -0.43 -2.86
CA GLU A 236 8.55 -1.03 -2.53
C GLU A 236 8.24 -2.36 -1.84
N THR A 237 8.55 -3.46 -2.52
CA THR A 237 8.52 -4.79 -1.91
C THR A 237 9.75 -4.95 -1.06
N ALA A 238 9.58 -5.09 0.23
CA ALA A 238 10.64 -5.68 1.03
C ALA A 238 10.74 -7.17 0.63
N HIS A 239 11.90 -7.61 0.18
CA HIS A 239 12.17 -9.02 0.02
C HIS A 239 11.97 -9.71 1.38
N PRO A 240 11.30 -10.88 1.45
CA PRO A 240 11.13 -11.61 2.72
C PRO A 240 12.45 -11.78 3.48
N ASP A 241 13.54 -12.06 2.76
CA ASP A 241 14.88 -12.22 3.32
C ASP A 241 15.41 -10.92 3.94
N GLU A 242 15.14 -9.76 3.37
CA GLU A 242 15.58 -8.46 3.92
C GLU A 242 14.79 -8.08 5.17
N VAL A 243 13.53 -8.47 5.25
CA VAL A 243 12.67 -8.18 6.41
C VAL A 243 12.95 -9.12 7.57
N LEU A 244 13.12 -10.42 7.28
CA LEU A 244 13.22 -11.47 8.29
C LEU A 244 14.67 -11.74 8.75
N ASN A 245 15.67 -11.31 7.96
CA ASN A 245 17.11 -11.43 8.27
C ASN A 245 17.72 -10.11 8.78
N LYS A 246 16.91 -9.15 9.21
CA LYS A 246 17.44 -7.96 9.89
C LYS A 246 18.10 -8.36 11.19
N ASP A 247 19.33 -7.91 11.40
CA ASP A 247 20.02 -8.03 12.68
C ASP A 247 19.23 -7.26 13.74
N ILE A 248 18.78 -7.96 14.78
CA ILE A 248 18.07 -7.37 15.92
C ILE A 248 19.03 -7.39 17.09
N GLU A 249 19.39 -6.20 17.61
CA GLU A 249 20.16 -6.11 18.84
C GLU A 249 19.28 -6.43 20.04
N ILE A 250 19.60 -7.53 20.72
CA ILE A 250 18.92 -7.96 21.95
C ILE A 250 19.84 -7.68 23.14
N ILE A 251 19.37 -6.88 24.08
CA ILE A 251 20.08 -6.52 25.31
C ILE A 251 19.45 -7.29 26.48
N THR A 252 20.31 -7.94 27.27
CA THR A 252 19.88 -8.58 28.53
C THR A 252 20.16 -7.62 29.70
N LYS A 253 19.12 -7.22 30.44
CA LYS A 253 19.26 -6.40 31.65
C LYS A 253 18.39 -6.98 32.77
N GLU A 254 18.98 -7.28 33.93
CA GLU A 254 18.26 -7.80 35.10
C GLU A 254 17.43 -9.06 34.80
N GLY A 255 17.96 -9.95 33.95
CA GLY A 255 17.28 -11.19 33.55
C GLY A 255 16.12 -11.02 32.58
N LYS A 256 15.90 -9.77 32.07
CA LYS A 256 14.92 -9.45 31.04
C LYS A 256 15.63 -9.15 29.72
N LEU A 257 15.00 -9.56 28.63
CA LEU A 257 15.47 -9.28 27.26
C LEU A 257 14.75 -8.04 26.70
N TYR A 258 15.52 -7.16 26.10
CA TYR A 258 15.05 -5.96 25.43
C TYR A 258 15.59 -5.94 24.01
N TYR A 259 14.85 -5.33 23.07
CA TYR A 259 15.35 -5.06 21.73
C TYR A 259 15.41 -3.54 21.51
N LEU A 260 16.40 -3.09 20.73
CA LEU A 260 16.48 -1.70 20.28
C LEU A 260 15.59 -1.53 19.04
N LYS A 261 14.75 -0.49 19.09
CA LYS A 261 13.92 -0.06 17.96
C LYS A 261 14.69 0.85 17.02
#